data_5fd4791a5450b99c323b5cd84f9f0f93
#
_entry.id   5fd4791a5450b99c323b5cd84f9f0f93
#
_cell.length_a   1.000
_cell.length_b   1.000
_cell.length_c   1.000
_cell.angle_alpha   90.00
_cell.angle_beta   90.00
_cell.angle_gamma   90.00
#
_symmetry.space_group_name_H-M   'P 1'
#
loop_
_entity.id
_entity.type
_entity.pdbx_description
1 polymer ?
#
loop_
_entity_poly.entity_id
_entity_poly.type
_entity_poly.pdbx_seq_one_letter_code
_entity_poly.pdbx_strand_id
1 'polypeptide(L)'
;PFPSEKNMGISPIDMVEKKSIPLEEFYKMSPEEQFSLIDIETIKEMADELAELVNCKIKTATTSAYELYEAGDHIPQVGEYNIILNGLGEPVCITQTKVVYIMPYNLITSEHAWHEGEGDRSYKYWREVHDRFFVEEYKSVGKKFYEQAPMLCEVFEKIY
;
A
#
# COMPACT_ATOMS: atom_id res chain seq x y z
N PRO A 1 12.13 5.96 11.89
CA PRO A 1 11.10 4.96 12.01
C PRO A 1 10.69 4.57 10.59
N PHE A 2 10.66 3.26 10.30
CA PHE A 2 10.09 2.78 9.04
C PHE A 2 8.68 3.36 8.91
N PRO A 3 8.24 3.77 7.70
CA PRO A 3 6.82 3.96 7.47
C PRO A 3 6.16 2.69 8.00
N SER A 4 5.15 2.83 8.83
CA SER A 4 4.41 1.66 9.32
C SER A 4 4.00 0.85 8.10
N GLU A 5 4.05 -0.47 8.19
CA GLU A 5 3.62 -1.41 7.14
C GLU A 5 2.26 -1.03 6.53
N LYS A 6 1.46 -0.25 7.25
CA LYS A 6 0.19 0.37 6.84
C LYS A 6 0.29 1.32 5.64
N ASN A 7 1.46 1.87 5.32
CA ASN A 7 1.61 2.90 4.27
C ASN A 7 2.15 2.35 2.94
N MET A 8 2.46 1.06 2.84
CA MET A 8 3.13 0.53 1.65
C MET A 8 2.19 -0.07 0.59
N GLY A 9 0.88 -0.16 0.83
CA GLY A 9 -0.09 -0.66 -0.15
C GLY A 9 0.13 -2.10 -0.62
N ILE A 10 0.97 -2.86 0.10
CA ILE A 10 1.41 -4.19 -0.28
C ILE A 10 0.80 -5.20 0.69
N SER A 11 0.05 -6.13 0.12
CA SER A 11 -0.51 -7.26 0.86
C SER A 11 0.56 -8.31 1.15
N PRO A 12 0.54 -8.95 2.34
CA PRO A 12 1.28 -10.19 2.57
C PRO A 12 1.02 -11.26 1.50
N ILE A 13 -0.12 -11.20 0.83
CA ILE A 13 -0.53 -12.08 -0.24
C ILE A 13 0.34 -11.93 -1.48
N ASP A 14 0.67 -10.69 -1.86
CA ASP A 14 1.55 -10.44 -3.02
C ASP A 14 2.95 -10.98 -2.78
N MET A 15 3.42 -10.95 -1.53
CA MET A 15 4.67 -11.56 -1.10
C MET A 15 4.66 -13.08 -1.25
N VAL A 16 3.52 -13.72 -0.95
CA VAL A 16 3.34 -15.17 -1.04
C VAL A 16 3.27 -15.63 -2.50
N GLU A 17 2.60 -14.88 -3.37
CA GLU A 17 2.54 -15.16 -4.80
C GLU A 17 3.94 -15.15 -5.44
N LYS A 18 4.85 -14.25 -5.02
CA LYS A 18 6.25 -14.27 -5.45
C LYS A 18 6.99 -15.56 -5.05
N LYS A 19 6.61 -16.21 -3.96
CA LYS A 19 7.20 -17.51 -3.51
C LYS A 19 6.52 -18.74 -4.12
N SER A 20 5.57 -18.55 -5.04
CA SER A 20 4.83 -19.63 -5.70
C SER A 20 4.07 -20.56 -4.73
N ILE A 21 3.63 -20.04 -3.59
CA ILE A 21 2.78 -20.78 -2.65
C ILE A 21 1.33 -20.59 -3.07
N PRO A 22 0.54 -21.67 -3.24
CA PRO A 22 -0.88 -21.55 -3.55
C PRO A 22 -1.61 -20.76 -2.46
N LEU A 23 -2.41 -19.76 -2.84
CA LEU A 23 -3.16 -18.91 -1.90
C LEU A 23 -4.04 -19.72 -0.93
N GLU A 24 -4.66 -20.80 -1.42
CA GLU A 24 -5.46 -21.70 -0.58
C GLU A 24 -4.63 -22.37 0.54
N GLU A 25 -3.37 -22.62 0.29
CA GLU A 25 -2.45 -23.23 1.25
C GLU A 25 -1.99 -22.19 2.28
N PHE A 26 -1.68 -20.98 1.80
CA PHE A 26 -1.33 -19.85 2.66
C PHE A 26 -2.43 -19.50 3.66
N TYR A 27 -3.69 -19.46 3.23
CA TYR A 27 -4.83 -19.15 4.12
C TYR A 27 -5.13 -20.24 5.16
N LYS A 28 -4.63 -21.46 4.98
CA LYS A 28 -4.77 -22.54 5.97
C LYS A 28 -3.70 -22.51 7.05
N MET A 29 -2.65 -21.71 6.85
CA MET A 29 -1.54 -21.58 7.80
C MET A 29 -1.95 -20.72 9.01
N SER A 30 -1.31 -20.96 10.14
CA SER A 30 -1.43 -20.09 11.31
C SER A 30 -0.82 -18.70 11.00
N PRO A 31 -1.19 -17.65 11.73
CA PRO A 31 -0.58 -16.32 11.58
C PRO A 31 0.95 -16.34 11.70
N GLU A 32 1.48 -17.18 12.62
CA GLU A 32 2.93 -17.32 12.77
C GLU A 32 3.60 -17.98 11.56
N GLU A 33 2.97 -19.00 10.97
CA GLU A 33 3.45 -19.65 9.76
C GLU A 33 3.39 -18.69 8.55
N GLN A 34 2.29 -17.94 8.40
CA GLN A 34 2.15 -16.92 7.37
C GLN A 34 3.26 -15.87 7.51
N PHE A 35 3.50 -15.38 8.73
CA PHE A 35 4.53 -14.39 9.01
C PHE A 35 5.96 -14.92 8.74
N SER A 36 6.22 -16.20 9.01
CA SER A 36 7.53 -16.82 8.77
C SER A 36 7.89 -16.96 7.28
N LEU A 37 6.88 -16.96 6.40
CA LEU A 37 7.09 -16.99 4.94
C LEU A 37 7.48 -15.64 4.36
N ILE A 38 7.15 -14.56 5.08
CA ILE A 38 7.50 -13.19 4.70
C ILE A 38 8.88 -12.91 5.29
N ASP A 39 9.92 -13.26 4.55
CA ASP A 39 11.27 -12.93 4.98
C ASP A 39 11.61 -11.45 4.72
N ILE A 40 12.59 -10.98 5.48
CA ILE A 40 13.07 -9.59 5.42
C ILE A 40 13.53 -9.20 4.01
N GLU A 41 14.09 -10.15 3.26
CA GLU A 41 14.58 -9.88 1.90
C GLU A 41 13.44 -9.59 0.93
N THR A 42 12.34 -10.34 0.99
CA THR A 42 11.14 -10.09 0.19
C THR A 42 10.54 -8.72 0.50
N ILE A 43 10.48 -8.33 1.78
CA ILE A 43 10.00 -6.99 2.20
C ILE A 43 10.89 -5.88 1.60
N LYS A 44 12.20 -6.07 1.63
CA LYS A 44 13.16 -5.11 1.05
C LYS A 44 12.99 -4.98 -0.47
N GLU A 45 12.90 -6.09 -1.18
CA GLU A 45 12.67 -6.07 -2.64
C GLU A 45 11.40 -5.30 -3.01
N MET A 46 10.31 -5.49 -2.29
CA MET A 46 9.07 -4.79 -2.53
C MET A 46 9.19 -3.30 -2.23
N ALA A 47 9.86 -2.93 -1.14
CA ALA A 47 10.13 -1.53 -0.83
C ALA A 47 11.01 -0.87 -1.92
N ASP A 48 11.98 -1.60 -2.46
CA ASP A 48 12.81 -1.14 -3.58
C ASP A 48 11.99 -0.91 -4.85
N GLU A 49 11.11 -1.86 -5.20
CA GLU A 49 10.21 -1.73 -6.36
C GLU A 49 9.30 -0.51 -6.25
N LEU A 50 8.66 -0.30 -5.09
CA LEU A 50 7.79 0.86 -4.87
C LEU A 50 8.57 2.17 -4.89
N ALA A 51 9.73 2.22 -4.24
CA ALA A 51 10.59 3.40 -4.24
C ALA A 51 11.01 3.76 -5.67
N GLU A 52 11.31 2.77 -6.50
CA GLU A 52 11.67 2.99 -7.91
C GLU A 52 10.47 3.46 -8.73
N LEU A 53 9.27 2.94 -8.53
CA LEU A 53 8.07 3.44 -9.19
C LEU A 53 7.81 4.92 -8.85
N VAL A 54 8.04 5.34 -7.61
CA VAL A 54 7.95 6.76 -7.22
C VAL A 54 9.09 7.56 -7.86
N ASN A 55 10.32 7.05 -7.82
CA ASN A 55 11.49 7.69 -8.40
C ASN A 55 11.34 7.93 -9.90
N CYS A 56 10.77 6.97 -10.63
CA CYS A 56 10.46 7.07 -12.06
C CYS A 56 9.18 7.88 -12.37
N LYS A 57 8.50 8.45 -11.38
CA LYS A 57 7.23 9.19 -11.51
C LYS A 57 6.07 8.35 -12.08
N ILE A 58 6.14 7.04 -11.93
CA ILE A 58 5.07 6.12 -12.33
C ILE A 58 4.03 6.05 -11.23
N LYS A 59 4.47 5.86 -9.97
CA LYS A 59 3.60 5.92 -8.79
C LYS A 59 3.55 7.35 -8.27
N THR A 60 2.38 7.97 -8.38
CA THR A 60 2.10 9.35 -7.97
C THR A 60 0.88 9.47 -7.07
N ALA A 61 0.32 8.34 -6.64
CA ALA A 61 -0.82 8.28 -5.73
C ALA A 61 -0.74 7.05 -4.81
N THR A 62 -1.50 7.09 -3.72
CA THR A 62 -1.66 5.97 -2.80
C THR A 62 -3.02 6.03 -2.12
N THR A 63 -3.49 4.88 -1.62
CA THR A 63 -4.76 4.72 -0.91
C THR A 63 -4.52 4.04 0.43
N SER A 64 -5.13 4.56 1.49
CA SER A 64 -5.09 3.96 2.82
C SER A 64 -6.48 3.94 3.47
N ALA A 65 -6.72 2.99 4.39
CA ALA A 65 -7.98 2.87 5.10
C ALA A 65 -8.11 3.96 6.16
N TYR A 66 -8.91 5.01 5.88
CA TYR A 66 -9.02 6.18 6.76
C TYR A 66 -9.52 5.84 8.17
N GLU A 67 -10.48 4.95 8.29
CA GLU A 67 -11.04 4.60 9.61
C GLU A 67 -10.13 3.69 10.47
N LEU A 68 -8.98 3.26 9.94
CA LEU A 68 -7.98 2.50 10.66
C LEU A 68 -6.86 3.35 11.24
N TYR A 69 -6.85 4.66 10.97
CA TYR A 69 -5.95 5.59 11.64
C TYR A 69 -6.34 5.71 13.12
N GLU A 70 -5.36 5.59 13.98
CA GLU A 70 -5.52 5.71 15.43
C GLU A 70 -5.22 7.14 15.91
N ALA A 71 -5.64 7.46 17.14
CA ALA A 71 -5.33 8.74 17.74
C ALA A 71 -3.80 8.89 17.89
N GLY A 72 -3.23 9.90 17.21
CA GLY A 72 -1.79 10.14 17.19
C GLY A 72 -1.08 9.68 15.91
N ASP A 73 -1.76 8.93 15.04
CA ASP A 73 -1.22 8.63 13.71
C ASP A 73 -1.17 9.91 12.88
N HIS A 74 -0.10 10.03 12.11
CA HIS A 74 0.03 11.14 11.17
C HIS A 74 -0.89 10.93 9.97
N ILE A 75 -1.78 11.90 9.73
CA ILE A 75 -2.63 11.94 8.53
C ILE A 75 -1.96 12.86 7.51
N PRO A 76 -1.68 12.39 6.28
CA PRO A 76 -1.07 13.20 5.23
C PRO A 76 -1.81 14.51 4.98
N GLN A 77 -1.07 15.58 4.78
CA GLN A 77 -1.62 16.91 4.48
C GLN A 77 -1.00 17.50 3.22
N VAL A 78 -1.79 18.31 2.51
CA VAL A 78 -1.32 19.00 1.32
C VAL A 78 -0.14 19.92 1.67
N GLY A 79 0.92 19.84 0.86
CA GLY A 79 2.14 20.63 1.01
C GLY A 79 3.25 19.93 1.81
N GLU A 80 2.98 18.80 2.45
CA GLU A 80 3.99 18.05 3.19
C GLU A 80 5.02 17.42 2.25
N TYR A 81 6.24 17.30 2.77
CA TYR A 81 7.35 16.62 2.09
C TYR A 81 7.55 15.24 2.69
N ASN A 82 7.75 14.26 1.83
CA ASN A 82 8.02 12.88 2.22
C ASN A 82 9.36 12.43 1.61
N ILE A 83 10.19 11.80 2.43
CA ILE A 83 11.40 11.13 1.96
C ILE A 83 11.06 9.67 1.70
N ILE A 84 11.18 9.26 0.45
CA ILE A 84 10.95 7.87 0.05
C ILE A 84 12.22 7.07 0.27
N LEU A 85 12.10 5.99 1.01
CA LEU A 85 13.21 5.12 1.36
C LEU A 85 13.12 3.79 0.60
N ASN A 86 14.27 3.21 0.27
CA ASN A 86 14.36 1.85 -0.25
C ASN A 86 14.27 0.80 0.88
N GLY A 87 14.37 -0.47 0.54
CA GLY A 87 14.31 -1.58 1.49
C GLY A 87 15.46 -1.64 2.51
N LEU A 88 16.53 -0.88 2.29
CA LEU A 88 17.64 -0.69 3.24
C LEU A 88 17.45 0.53 4.14
N GLY A 89 16.38 1.30 3.95
CA GLY A 89 16.14 2.54 4.68
C GLY A 89 16.96 3.73 4.16
N GLU A 90 17.51 3.64 2.95
CA GLU A 90 18.26 4.71 2.33
C GLU A 90 17.33 5.62 1.51
N PRO A 91 17.54 6.94 1.52
CA PRO A 91 16.70 7.87 0.77
C PRO A 91 16.89 7.73 -0.74
N VAL A 92 15.78 7.62 -1.46
CA VAL A 92 15.73 7.48 -2.93
C VAL A 92 15.30 8.79 -3.59
N CYS A 93 14.23 9.39 -3.10
CA CYS A 93 13.71 10.65 -3.65
C CYS A 93 12.88 11.39 -2.60
N ILE A 94 12.51 12.63 -2.93
CA ILE A 94 11.61 13.46 -2.12
C ILE A 94 10.35 13.72 -2.93
N THR A 95 9.19 13.53 -2.30
CA THR A 95 7.88 13.87 -2.86
C THR A 95 7.23 14.99 -2.05
N GLN A 96 6.29 15.69 -2.68
CA GLN A 96 5.40 16.63 -2.01
C GLN A 96 3.95 16.22 -2.24
N THR A 97 3.18 16.13 -1.16
CA THR A 97 1.75 15.86 -1.21
C THR A 97 1.01 17.03 -1.85
N LYS A 98 0.25 16.76 -2.91
CA LYS A 98 -0.46 17.77 -3.69
C LYS A 98 -1.97 17.76 -3.44
N VAL A 99 -2.54 16.58 -3.24
CA VAL A 99 -3.97 16.39 -3.01
C VAL A 99 -4.18 15.34 -1.94
N VAL A 100 -5.12 15.59 -1.03
CA VAL A 100 -5.61 14.62 -0.06
C VAL A 100 -7.13 14.70 -0.06
N TYR A 101 -7.79 13.57 -0.22
CA TYR A 101 -9.25 13.51 -0.13
C TYR A 101 -9.71 12.16 0.42
N ILE A 102 -10.91 12.13 0.95
CA ILE A 102 -11.53 10.92 1.48
C ILE A 102 -12.73 10.57 0.61
N MET A 103 -12.82 9.32 0.21
CA MET A 103 -13.94 8.81 -0.56
C MET A 103 -14.24 7.34 -0.23
N PRO A 104 -15.47 6.86 -0.48
CA PRO A 104 -15.78 5.44 -0.36
C PRO A 104 -14.93 4.59 -1.31
N TYR A 105 -14.48 3.44 -0.84
CA TYR A 105 -13.64 2.53 -1.60
C TYR A 105 -14.19 2.18 -2.99
N ASN A 106 -15.48 1.87 -3.08
CA ASN A 106 -16.14 1.52 -4.33
C ASN A 106 -16.29 2.68 -5.34
N LEU A 107 -15.96 3.91 -4.93
CA LEU A 107 -15.98 5.08 -5.80
C LEU A 107 -14.59 5.53 -6.25
N ILE A 108 -13.53 4.85 -5.82
CA ILE A 108 -12.18 5.12 -6.29
C ILE A 108 -12.11 4.85 -7.80
N THR A 109 -11.52 5.79 -8.53
CA THR A 109 -11.56 5.82 -9.99
C THR A 109 -10.43 5.04 -10.65
N SER A 110 -10.62 4.68 -11.92
CA SER A 110 -9.56 4.09 -12.74
C SER A 110 -8.39 5.06 -12.95
N GLU A 111 -8.63 6.37 -12.92
CA GLU A 111 -7.57 7.38 -12.97
C GLU A 111 -6.67 7.32 -11.73
N HIS A 112 -7.26 7.20 -10.53
CA HIS A 112 -6.50 7.05 -9.30
C HIS A 112 -5.68 5.75 -9.32
N ALA A 113 -6.27 4.64 -9.74
CA ALA A 113 -5.58 3.36 -9.91
C ALA A 113 -4.39 3.47 -10.88
N TRP A 114 -4.55 4.19 -11.99
CA TRP A 114 -3.46 4.48 -12.92
C TRP A 114 -2.31 5.24 -12.25
N HIS A 115 -2.62 6.21 -11.41
CA HIS A 115 -1.63 7.02 -10.70
C HIS A 115 -0.96 6.27 -9.53
N GLU A 116 -1.58 5.22 -9.00
CA GLU A 116 -0.87 4.32 -8.07
C GLU A 116 0.26 3.54 -8.75
N GLY A 117 0.18 3.33 -10.06
CA GLY A 117 1.30 2.95 -10.91
C GLY A 117 1.75 1.51 -10.82
N GLU A 118 1.08 0.68 -10.03
CA GLU A 118 1.47 -0.71 -9.77
C GLU A 118 0.91 -1.68 -10.82
N GLY A 119 1.61 -2.80 -11.00
CA GLY A 119 1.23 -3.85 -11.96
C GLY A 119 1.08 -3.32 -13.38
N ASP A 120 -0.02 -3.68 -14.03
CA ASP A 120 -0.37 -3.21 -15.38
C ASP A 120 -1.07 -1.84 -15.39
N ARG A 121 -1.22 -1.22 -14.23
CA ARG A 121 -1.91 0.05 -13.98
C ARG A 121 -3.40 0.03 -14.30
N SER A 122 -3.99 -1.14 -14.51
CA SER A 122 -5.42 -1.27 -14.76
C SER A 122 -6.24 -1.16 -13.47
N TYR A 123 -7.48 -0.67 -13.59
CA TYR A 123 -8.41 -0.66 -12.47
C TYR A 123 -8.73 -2.08 -11.98
N LYS A 124 -8.74 -3.06 -12.88
CA LYS A 124 -8.94 -4.46 -12.53
C LYS A 124 -7.84 -4.99 -11.62
N TYR A 125 -6.58 -4.78 -11.99
CA TYR A 125 -5.42 -5.16 -11.18
C TYR A 125 -5.47 -4.46 -9.81
N TRP A 126 -5.71 -3.15 -9.83
CA TRP A 126 -5.81 -2.34 -8.61
C TRP A 126 -6.86 -2.90 -7.66
N ARG A 127 -8.07 -3.22 -8.14
CA ARG A 127 -9.15 -3.82 -7.35
C ARG A 127 -8.74 -5.18 -6.79
N GLU A 128 -8.19 -6.06 -7.59
CA GLU A 128 -7.79 -7.40 -7.17
C GLU A 128 -6.76 -7.35 -6.03
N VAL A 129 -5.79 -6.47 -6.12
CA VAL A 129 -4.76 -6.28 -5.09
C VAL A 129 -5.35 -5.64 -3.83
N HIS A 130 -6.06 -4.53 -3.97
CA HIS A 130 -6.57 -3.76 -2.84
C HIS A 130 -7.74 -4.44 -2.12
N ASP A 131 -8.59 -5.19 -2.82
CA ASP A 131 -9.64 -6.00 -2.19
C ASP A 131 -9.02 -6.98 -1.16
N ARG A 132 -7.96 -7.68 -1.54
CA ARG A 132 -7.25 -8.61 -0.65
C ARG A 132 -6.56 -7.87 0.49
N PHE A 133 -5.84 -6.81 0.16
CA PHE A 133 -5.10 -6.02 1.14
C PHE A 133 -6.01 -5.47 2.24
N PHE A 134 -7.09 -4.78 1.89
CA PHE A 134 -7.99 -4.20 2.88
C PHE A 134 -8.79 -5.23 3.66
N VAL A 135 -9.16 -6.35 3.06
CA VAL A 135 -9.77 -7.46 3.81
C VAL A 135 -8.86 -7.92 4.94
N GLU A 136 -7.58 -8.15 4.67
CA GLU A 136 -6.62 -8.60 5.68
C GLU A 136 -6.27 -7.48 6.69
N GLU A 137 -6.12 -6.24 6.22
CA GLU A 137 -5.84 -5.11 7.09
C GLU A 137 -6.97 -4.88 8.12
N TYR A 138 -8.22 -4.89 7.68
CA TYR A 138 -9.38 -4.77 8.58
C TYR A 138 -9.48 -5.94 9.55
N LYS A 139 -9.27 -7.16 9.07
CA LYS A 139 -9.28 -8.37 9.88
C LYS A 139 -8.21 -8.32 10.98
N SER A 140 -7.03 -7.79 10.70
CA SER A 140 -5.93 -7.68 11.67
C SER A 140 -6.29 -6.84 12.90
N VAL A 141 -7.24 -5.93 12.77
CA VAL A 141 -7.77 -5.10 13.86
C VAL A 141 -9.17 -5.53 14.33
N GLY A 142 -9.61 -6.74 13.96
CA GLY A 142 -10.90 -7.29 14.37
C GLY A 142 -12.12 -6.67 13.69
N LYS A 143 -11.94 -5.97 12.57
CA LYS A 143 -13.00 -5.35 11.78
C LYS A 143 -13.26 -6.13 10.49
N LYS A 144 -14.40 -5.86 9.87
CA LYS A 144 -14.75 -6.40 8.55
C LYS A 144 -14.66 -5.28 7.50
N PHE A 145 -13.92 -5.52 6.44
CA PHE A 145 -13.88 -4.63 5.28
C PHE A 145 -15.23 -4.59 4.54
N TYR A 146 -15.58 -3.44 3.98
CA TYR A 146 -16.82 -3.23 3.23
C TYR A 146 -16.62 -2.21 2.10
N GLU A 147 -17.45 -2.32 1.05
CA GLU A 147 -17.32 -1.55 -0.19
C GLU A 147 -17.37 -0.02 -0.01
N GLN A 148 -18.10 0.49 1.01
CA GLN A 148 -18.22 1.91 1.29
C GLN A 148 -17.20 2.41 2.33
N ALA A 149 -16.23 1.57 2.71
CA ALA A 149 -15.21 1.97 3.67
C ALA A 149 -14.52 3.27 3.23
N PRO A 150 -14.37 4.24 4.12
CA PRO A 150 -13.74 5.51 3.76
C PRO A 150 -12.25 5.29 3.55
N MET A 151 -11.78 5.68 2.36
CA MET A 151 -10.37 5.62 1.98
C MET A 151 -9.80 7.03 1.91
N LEU A 152 -8.62 7.20 2.48
CA LEU A 152 -7.80 8.38 2.27
C LEU A 152 -6.97 8.18 1.02
N CYS A 153 -7.21 9.03 0.03
CA CYS A 153 -6.49 9.06 -1.23
C CYS A 153 -5.50 10.23 -1.21
N GLU A 154 -4.24 9.93 -1.46
CA GLU A 154 -3.17 10.93 -1.53
C GLU A 154 -2.60 10.95 -2.94
N VAL A 155 -2.40 12.15 -3.48
CA VAL A 155 -1.68 12.38 -4.73
C VAL A 155 -0.45 13.22 -4.41
N PHE A 156 0.71 12.79 -4.91
CA PHE A 156 1.99 13.44 -4.65
C PHE A 156 2.80 13.59 -5.94
N GLU A 157 3.78 14.46 -5.88
CA GLU A 157 4.72 14.73 -6.97
C GLU A 157 6.15 14.55 -6.47
N LYS A 158 6.97 13.82 -7.22
CA LYS A 158 8.41 13.80 -6.99
C LYS A 158 9.01 15.15 -7.33
N ILE A 159 9.70 15.76 -6.37
CA ILE A 159 10.33 17.07 -6.48
C ILE A 159 11.86 17.00 -6.50
N TYR A 160 12.44 15.90 -6.02
CA TYR A 160 13.89 15.67 -6.03
C TYR A 160 14.22 14.19 -6.21
#